data_ff3f2cbaeeda22fa7fa7ff02e4d3a76b
#
_entry.id   ff3f2cbaeeda22fa7fa7ff02e4d3a76b
#
_cell.length_a   1.000
_cell.length_b   1.000
_cell.length_c   1.000
_cell.angle_alpha   90.00
_cell.angle_beta   90.00
_cell.angle_gamma   90.00
#
_symmetry.space_group_name_H-M   'P 1'
#
loop_
_entity.id
_entity.type
_entity.pdbx_description
1 polymer ?
#
loop_
_entity_poly.entity_id
_entity_poly.type
_entity_poly.pdbx_seq_one_letter_code
_entity_poly.pdbx_strand_id
1 'polypeptide(L)'
;MTVAEKLAELGIELPQVPAPAGAYVPALVDGDHVYTSGQLPFVSGELVNPGVLDDSVTVEEGYDAAKLCAINALAAIKSVVGDLERVKQVVKVVGFVASAPGFDQQPRVINGASELLGEVFGERGQHARSAVGVSALPLGTSVEVEVTVRI
;
A
#
# COMPACT_ATOMS: atom_id res chain seq x y z
N MET A 1 -18.31 7.36 11.61
CA MET A 1 -17.21 8.20 11.12
C MET A 1 -16.95 7.86 9.66
N THR A 2 -16.83 8.88 8.81
CA THR A 2 -16.51 8.66 7.40
C THR A 2 -15.03 8.30 7.23
N VAL A 3 -14.68 7.76 6.06
CA VAL A 3 -13.27 7.47 5.72
C VAL A 3 -12.44 8.75 5.78
N ALA A 4 -12.97 9.85 5.24
CA ALA A 4 -12.27 11.15 5.27
C ALA A 4 -12.01 11.62 6.71
N GLU A 5 -13.00 11.50 7.57
CA GLU A 5 -12.87 11.84 9.01
C GLU A 5 -11.85 10.94 9.70
N LYS A 6 -11.84 9.64 9.36
CA LYS A 6 -10.89 8.70 9.95
C LYS A 6 -9.46 9.00 9.51
N LEU A 7 -9.26 9.30 8.24
CA LEU A 7 -7.94 9.72 7.74
C LEU A 7 -7.45 10.98 8.46
N ALA A 8 -8.33 11.97 8.65
CA ALA A 8 -8.00 13.19 9.37
C ALA A 8 -7.64 12.89 10.84
N GLU A 9 -8.40 12.03 11.51
CA GLU A 9 -8.12 11.60 12.88
C GLU A 9 -6.74 10.93 12.99
N LEU A 10 -6.37 10.12 12.01
CA LEU A 10 -5.08 9.45 11.95
C LEU A 10 -3.93 10.39 11.52
N GLY A 11 -4.24 11.63 11.17
CA GLY A 11 -3.25 12.58 10.69
C GLY A 11 -2.74 12.26 9.28
N ILE A 12 -3.52 11.53 8.49
CA ILE A 12 -3.15 11.11 7.14
C ILE A 12 -3.74 12.05 6.12
N GLU A 13 -2.86 12.69 5.35
CA GLU A 13 -3.23 13.46 4.17
C GLU A 13 -2.83 12.66 2.95
N LEU A 14 -3.83 12.33 2.09
CA LEU A 14 -3.55 11.55 0.88
C LEU A 14 -2.80 12.41 -0.12
N PRO A 15 -1.70 11.90 -0.69
CA PRO A 15 -0.94 12.64 -1.70
C PRO A 15 -1.72 12.74 -3.01
N GLN A 16 -1.33 13.70 -3.85
CA GLN A 16 -1.75 13.71 -5.25
C GLN A 16 -1.07 12.54 -5.98
N VAL A 17 -1.85 11.87 -6.82
CA VAL A 17 -1.30 10.80 -7.67
C VAL A 17 -0.56 11.43 -8.83
N PRO A 18 0.74 11.15 -9.00
CA PRO A 18 1.48 11.67 -10.15
C PRO A 18 0.95 11.07 -11.45
N ALA A 19 1.16 11.77 -12.56
CA ALA A 19 0.83 11.24 -13.87
C ALA A 19 1.62 9.95 -14.11
N PRO A 20 1.00 8.91 -14.74
CA PRO A 20 1.70 7.67 -15.01
C PRO A 20 2.95 7.90 -15.85
N ALA A 21 4.10 7.39 -15.39
CA ALA A 21 5.38 7.52 -16.07
C ALA A 21 5.64 6.39 -17.06
N GLY A 22 4.73 5.43 -17.18
CA GLY A 22 4.89 4.24 -18.00
C GLY A 22 3.65 3.90 -18.80
N ALA A 23 3.63 2.68 -19.34
CA ALA A 23 2.54 2.16 -20.17
C ALA A 23 1.39 1.58 -19.33
N TYR A 24 1.18 2.08 -18.13
CA TYR A 24 0.14 1.60 -17.21
C TYR A 24 -0.46 2.76 -16.40
N VAL A 25 -1.53 2.49 -15.66
CA VAL A 25 -2.22 3.47 -14.82
C VAL A 25 -2.06 3.12 -13.33
N PRO A 26 -2.11 4.10 -12.40
CA PRO A 26 -1.99 3.81 -10.97
C PRO A 26 -3.12 2.96 -10.42
N ALA A 27 -4.34 3.12 -10.95
CA ALA A 27 -5.50 2.33 -10.57
C ALA A 27 -6.43 2.17 -11.77
N LEU A 28 -7.13 1.04 -11.80
CA LEU A 28 -8.03 0.66 -12.87
C LEU A 28 -9.35 0.17 -12.28
N VAL A 29 -10.45 0.73 -12.76
CA VAL A 29 -11.80 0.25 -12.42
C VAL A 29 -12.21 -0.79 -13.45
N ASP A 30 -12.60 -1.97 -12.98
CA ASP A 30 -13.14 -3.04 -13.81
C ASP A 30 -14.41 -3.59 -13.15
N GLY A 31 -15.58 -3.19 -13.67
CA GLY A 31 -16.86 -3.51 -13.04
C GLY A 31 -16.99 -2.86 -11.68
N ASP A 32 -17.17 -3.66 -10.65
CA ASP A 32 -17.27 -3.22 -9.26
C ASP A 32 -15.94 -3.37 -8.48
N HIS A 33 -14.86 -3.71 -9.16
CA HIS A 33 -13.54 -3.83 -8.56
C HIS A 33 -12.60 -2.71 -9.03
N VAL A 34 -11.72 -2.31 -8.15
CA VAL A 34 -10.64 -1.36 -8.44
C VAL A 34 -9.32 -2.02 -8.07
N TYR A 35 -8.41 -2.04 -9.03
CA TYR A 35 -7.07 -2.62 -8.88
C TYR A 35 -6.04 -1.49 -8.87
N THR A 36 -5.13 -1.47 -7.90
CA THR A 36 -3.99 -0.57 -8.00
C THR A 36 -2.82 -1.29 -8.65
N SER A 37 -1.99 -0.51 -9.34
CA SER A 37 -0.61 -0.93 -9.64
C SER A 37 0.16 -1.02 -8.32
N GLY A 38 1.30 -1.71 -8.32
CA GLY A 38 2.16 -1.77 -7.16
C GLY A 38 2.60 -0.38 -6.73
N GLN A 39 2.39 -0.06 -5.46
CA GLN A 39 2.73 1.24 -4.90
C GLN A 39 4.01 1.15 -4.08
N LEU A 40 4.85 2.15 -4.24
CA LEU A 40 6.11 2.28 -3.50
C LEU A 40 5.92 3.31 -2.36
N PRO A 41 6.80 3.31 -1.35
CA PRO A 41 6.67 4.22 -0.21
C PRO A 41 7.24 5.61 -0.50
N PHE A 42 6.73 6.27 -1.54
CA PHE A 42 7.12 7.63 -1.86
C PHE A 42 6.45 8.64 -0.94
N VAL A 43 7.24 9.61 -0.48
CA VAL A 43 6.75 10.82 0.18
C VAL A 43 7.47 12.00 -0.48
N SER A 44 6.70 12.91 -1.08
CA SER A 44 7.24 14.10 -1.76
C SER A 44 8.34 13.76 -2.78
N GLY A 45 8.13 12.68 -3.53
CA GLY A 45 9.04 12.26 -4.59
C GLY A 45 10.25 11.45 -4.15
N GLU A 46 10.39 11.17 -2.85
CA GLU A 46 11.52 10.40 -2.32
C GLU A 46 11.05 9.09 -1.70
N LEU A 47 11.81 8.02 -1.91
CA LEU A 47 11.55 6.74 -1.26
C LEU A 47 11.91 6.80 0.22
N VAL A 48 10.99 6.31 1.05
CA VAL A 48 11.24 6.15 2.49
C VAL A 48 11.78 4.74 2.74
N ASN A 49 12.84 4.64 3.54
CA ASN A 49 13.47 3.38 3.96
C ASN A 49 13.80 2.44 2.78
N PRO A 50 14.54 2.91 1.75
CA PRO A 50 14.98 2.02 0.68
C PRO A 50 16.00 1.01 1.19
N GLY A 51 16.14 -0.11 0.50
CA GLY A 51 17.13 -1.14 0.84
C GLY A 51 16.49 -2.52 0.95
N VAL A 52 17.13 -3.39 1.72
CA VAL A 52 16.79 -4.81 1.81
C VAL A 52 16.54 -5.19 3.26
N LEU A 53 15.41 -5.83 3.52
CA LEU A 53 15.04 -6.32 4.85
C LEU A 53 16.07 -7.35 5.34
N ASP A 54 16.42 -7.22 6.61
CA ASP A 54 17.43 -8.01 7.30
C ASP A 54 18.86 -7.80 6.77
N ASP A 55 19.07 -6.69 6.09
CA ASP A 55 20.38 -6.19 5.67
C ASP A 55 20.48 -4.72 6.09
N SER A 56 20.00 -3.79 5.23
CA SER A 56 20.03 -2.35 5.50
C SER A 56 18.73 -1.80 6.10
N VAL A 57 17.66 -2.58 6.14
CA VAL A 57 16.32 -2.16 6.58
C VAL A 57 15.82 -3.10 7.69
N THR A 58 15.36 -2.51 8.80
CA THR A 58 14.76 -3.26 9.90
C THR A 58 13.30 -3.59 9.62
N VAL A 59 12.73 -4.52 10.38
CA VAL A 59 11.29 -4.86 10.29
C VAL A 59 10.43 -3.62 10.56
N GLU A 60 10.77 -2.81 11.55
CA GLU A 60 10.05 -1.59 11.91
C GLU A 60 10.09 -0.57 10.76
N GLU A 61 11.23 -0.38 10.14
CA GLU A 61 11.39 0.50 8.98
C GLU A 61 10.59 -0.02 7.77
N GLY A 62 10.62 -1.33 7.56
CA GLY A 62 9.81 -1.96 6.51
C GLY A 62 8.30 -1.83 6.76
N TYR A 63 7.87 -1.97 8.00
CA TYR A 63 6.48 -1.74 8.42
C TYR A 63 6.03 -0.32 8.07
N ASP A 64 6.84 0.68 8.40
CA ASP A 64 6.55 2.08 8.08
C ASP A 64 6.47 2.30 6.57
N ALA A 65 7.38 1.69 5.81
CA ALA A 65 7.34 1.74 4.35
C ALA A 65 6.06 1.10 3.79
N ALA A 66 5.65 -0.05 4.30
CA ALA A 66 4.41 -0.73 3.88
C ALA A 66 3.17 0.14 4.15
N LYS A 67 3.14 0.84 5.28
CA LYS A 67 2.07 1.79 5.61
C LYS A 67 1.99 2.90 4.57
N LEU A 68 3.12 3.47 4.17
CA LEU A 68 3.18 4.51 3.13
C LEU A 68 2.73 3.98 1.77
N CYS A 69 3.10 2.74 1.43
CA CYS A 69 2.59 2.10 0.22
C CYS A 69 1.06 2.03 0.21
N ALA A 70 0.44 1.67 1.34
CA ALA A 70 -1.01 1.61 1.46
C ALA A 70 -1.65 3.00 1.34
N ILE A 71 -1.05 4.02 1.92
CA ILE A 71 -1.50 5.41 1.77
C ILE A 71 -1.50 5.80 0.29
N ASN A 72 -0.44 5.48 -0.43
CA ASN A 72 -0.34 5.76 -1.86
C ASN A 72 -1.35 4.95 -2.67
N ALA A 73 -1.64 3.71 -2.26
CA ALA A 73 -2.69 2.90 -2.87
C ALA A 73 -4.08 3.54 -2.67
N LEU A 74 -4.37 4.06 -1.48
CA LEU A 74 -5.62 4.77 -1.22
C LEU A 74 -5.75 6.03 -2.08
N ALA A 75 -4.66 6.77 -2.26
CA ALA A 75 -4.64 7.93 -3.15
C ALA A 75 -4.94 7.52 -4.60
N ALA A 76 -4.34 6.42 -5.08
CA ALA A 76 -4.59 5.89 -6.42
C ALA A 76 -6.06 5.48 -6.59
N ILE A 77 -6.64 4.78 -5.63
CA ILE A 77 -8.05 4.39 -5.66
C ILE A 77 -8.95 5.63 -5.70
N LYS A 78 -8.70 6.59 -4.80
CA LYS A 78 -9.49 7.82 -4.76
C LYS A 78 -9.46 8.57 -6.09
N SER A 79 -8.34 8.56 -6.79
CA SER A 79 -8.20 9.26 -8.07
C SER A 79 -9.16 8.75 -9.15
N VAL A 80 -9.59 7.48 -9.06
CA VAL A 80 -10.51 6.88 -10.06
C VAL A 80 -11.94 6.72 -9.53
N VAL A 81 -12.17 6.70 -8.21
CA VAL A 81 -13.52 6.55 -7.67
C VAL A 81 -14.10 7.86 -7.13
N GLY A 82 -13.28 8.85 -6.86
CA GLY A 82 -13.67 10.17 -6.35
C GLY A 82 -13.78 10.23 -4.84
N ASP A 83 -14.48 9.30 -4.21
CA ASP A 83 -14.69 9.25 -2.76
C ASP A 83 -14.45 7.84 -2.24
N LEU A 84 -13.55 7.71 -1.26
CA LEU A 84 -13.23 6.42 -0.66
C LEU A 84 -14.39 5.79 0.12
N GLU A 85 -15.45 6.56 0.44
CA GLU A 85 -16.68 5.98 1.00
C GLU A 85 -17.33 4.97 0.05
N ARG A 86 -17.05 5.03 -1.23
CA ARG A 86 -17.53 4.07 -2.21
C ARG A 86 -16.94 2.67 -2.02
N VAL A 87 -15.83 2.55 -1.32
CA VAL A 87 -15.22 1.25 -1.05
C VAL A 87 -16.10 0.44 -0.11
N LYS A 88 -16.63 -0.65 -0.61
CA LYS A 88 -17.47 -1.58 0.16
C LYS A 88 -16.65 -2.65 0.87
N GLN A 89 -15.51 -3.00 0.29
CA GLN A 89 -14.64 -4.04 0.85
C GLN A 89 -13.23 -3.91 0.28
N VAL A 90 -12.24 -3.99 1.15
CA VAL A 90 -10.87 -4.29 0.72
C VAL A 90 -10.82 -5.80 0.48
N VAL A 91 -10.48 -6.20 -0.74
CA VAL A 91 -10.59 -7.59 -1.18
C VAL A 91 -9.27 -8.34 -1.02
N LYS A 92 -8.20 -7.75 -1.55
CA LYS A 92 -6.89 -8.42 -1.60
C LYS A 92 -5.77 -7.40 -1.45
N VAL A 93 -4.79 -7.77 -0.66
CA VAL A 93 -3.51 -7.06 -0.53
C VAL A 93 -2.40 -8.02 -0.93
N VAL A 94 -1.52 -7.58 -1.81
CA VAL A 94 -0.29 -8.32 -2.13
C VAL A 94 0.88 -7.42 -1.77
N GLY A 95 1.71 -7.89 -0.87
CA GLY A 95 2.91 -7.19 -0.42
C GLY A 95 4.18 -7.92 -0.86
N PHE A 96 5.10 -7.17 -1.42
CA PHE A 96 6.41 -7.65 -1.86
C PHE A 96 7.48 -6.98 -1.00
N VAL A 97 8.39 -7.78 -0.46
CA VAL A 97 9.43 -7.30 0.45
C VAL A 97 10.79 -7.70 -0.10
N ALA A 98 11.64 -6.72 -0.40
CA ALA A 98 13.03 -6.98 -0.79
C ALA A 98 13.72 -7.62 0.43
N SER A 99 14.12 -8.87 0.30
CA SER A 99 14.49 -9.71 1.44
C SER A 99 15.89 -10.28 1.27
N ALA A 100 16.72 -10.18 2.33
CA ALA A 100 17.98 -10.89 2.41
C ALA A 100 17.72 -12.41 2.44
N PRO A 101 18.68 -13.24 2.04
CA PRO A 101 18.52 -14.68 2.09
C PRO A 101 18.14 -15.15 3.51
N GLY A 102 17.06 -15.93 3.60
CA GLY A 102 16.58 -16.46 4.87
C GLY A 102 15.66 -15.56 5.67
N PHE A 103 15.46 -14.32 5.26
CA PHE A 103 14.46 -13.47 5.92
C PHE A 103 13.06 -14.03 5.65
N ASP A 104 12.30 -14.25 6.72
CA ASP A 104 10.98 -14.91 6.65
C ASP A 104 9.87 -14.13 7.37
N GLN A 105 10.11 -12.86 7.70
CA GLN A 105 9.15 -12.03 8.44
C GLN A 105 8.40 -11.03 7.55
N GLN A 106 8.21 -11.36 6.27
CA GLN A 106 7.45 -10.52 5.35
C GLN A 106 6.04 -10.20 5.87
N PRO A 107 5.31 -11.14 6.53
CA PRO A 107 4.01 -10.80 7.11
C PRO A 107 4.05 -9.66 8.12
N ARG A 108 5.08 -9.59 8.96
CA ARG A 108 5.23 -8.51 9.94
C ARG A 108 5.45 -7.16 9.27
N VAL A 109 6.20 -7.14 8.18
CA VAL A 109 6.44 -5.93 7.39
C VAL A 109 5.14 -5.45 6.75
N ILE A 110 4.43 -6.34 6.07
CA ILE A 110 3.20 -5.99 5.35
C ILE A 110 2.04 -5.67 6.29
N ASN A 111 2.12 -6.04 7.56
CA ASN A 111 1.16 -5.59 8.57
C ASN A 111 1.04 -4.06 8.62
N GLY A 112 2.07 -3.31 8.24
CA GLY A 112 1.98 -1.85 8.13
C GLY A 112 0.88 -1.40 7.18
N ALA A 113 0.72 -2.08 6.06
CA ALA A 113 -0.36 -1.83 5.12
C ALA A 113 -1.70 -2.37 5.63
N SER A 114 -1.73 -3.62 6.09
CA SER A 114 -2.97 -4.28 6.53
C SER A 114 -3.60 -3.60 7.73
N GLU A 115 -2.82 -3.20 8.71
CA GLU A 115 -3.31 -2.52 9.90
C GLU A 115 -3.86 -1.13 9.55
N LEU A 116 -3.20 -0.40 8.65
CA LEU A 116 -3.72 0.88 8.19
C LEU A 116 -5.09 0.72 7.53
N LEU A 117 -5.25 -0.25 6.64
CA LEU A 117 -6.51 -0.49 5.95
C LEU A 117 -7.63 -0.87 6.94
N GLY A 118 -7.30 -1.64 7.98
CA GLY A 118 -8.22 -1.96 9.06
C GLY A 118 -8.63 -0.75 9.87
N GLU A 119 -7.69 0.14 10.17
CA GLU A 119 -7.98 1.39 10.91
C GLU A 119 -8.85 2.33 10.08
N VAL A 120 -8.59 2.44 8.78
CA VAL A 120 -9.32 3.36 7.89
C VAL A 120 -10.74 2.87 7.61
N PHE A 121 -10.92 1.58 7.35
CA PHE A 121 -12.20 1.03 6.87
C PHE A 121 -12.95 0.19 7.90
N GLY A 122 -12.34 -0.15 9.03
CA GLY A 122 -12.97 -1.06 10.00
C GLY A 122 -13.19 -2.44 9.39
N GLU A 123 -14.40 -2.99 9.54
CA GLU A 123 -14.73 -4.32 9.02
C GLU A 123 -14.56 -4.42 7.49
N ARG A 124 -14.82 -3.35 6.77
CA ARG A 124 -14.62 -3.28 5.32
C ARG A 124 -13.14 -3.39 4.94
N GLY A 125 -12.24 -3.18 5.89
CA GLY A 125 -10.80 -3.29 5.70
C GLY A 125 -10.25 -4.71 5.80
N GLN A 126 -11.05 -5.68 6.25
CA GLN A 126 -10.62 -7.08 6.29
C GLN A 126 -10.41 -7.59 4.87
N HIS A 127 -9.30 -8.27 4.64
CA HIS A 127 -8.89 -8.65 3.29
C HIS A 127 -8.12 -9.97 3.30
N ALA A 128 -8.10 -10.64 2.16
CA ALA A 128 -7.17 -11.74 1.91
C ALA A 128 -5.80 -11.15 1.54
N ARG A 129 -4.73 -11.87 1.82
CA ARG A 129 -3.39 -11.33 1.64
C ARG A 129 -2.36 -12.37 1.24
N SER A 130 -1.39 -11.94 0.41
CA SER A 130 -0.11 -12.61 0.26
C SER A 130 0.98 -11.61 0.61
N ALA A 131 1.98 -12.04 1.37
CA ALA A 131 3.15 -11.24 1.74
C ALA A 131 4.38 -12.11 1.46
N VAL A 132 5.15 -11.74 0.45
CA VAL A 132 6.23 -12.59 -0.07
C VAL A 132 7.54 -11.81 -0.18
N GLY A 133 8.64 -12.55 -0.11
CA GLY A 133 9.98 -12.02 -0.34
C GLY A 133 10.36 -12.06 -1.80
N VAL A 134 11.08 -11.05 -2.23
CA VAL A 134 11.69 -10.95 -3.56
C VAL A 134 13.15 -10.55 -3.41
N SER A 135 13.96 -10.82 -4.42
CA SER A 135 15.39 -10.51 -4.37
C SER A 135 15.67 -9.02 -4.50
N ALA A 136 14.84 -8.29 -5.25
CA ALA A 136 14.99 -6.86 -5.48
C ALA A 136 13.66 -6.28 -5.92
N LEU A 137 13.50 -4.98 -5.71
CA LEU A 137 12.32 -4.23 -6.13
C LEU A 137 12.75 -2.99 -6.93
N PRO A 138 11.84 -2.41 -7.73
CA PRO A 138 12.16 -1.22 -8.51
C PRO A 138 12.73 -0.09 -7.65
N LEU A 139 13.71 0.61 -8.19
CA LEU A 139 14.34 1.78 -7.58
C LEU A 139 15.01 1.49 -6.23
N GLY A 140 15.22 0.23 -5.88
CA GLY A 140 15.80 -0.14 -4.59
C GLY A 140 14.84 0.01 -3.41
N THR A 141 13.53 0.11 -3.66
CA THR A 141 12.57 0.16 -2.55
C THR A 141 12.61 -1.12 -1.73
N SER A 142 12.34 -1.00 -0.45
CA SER A 142 12.28 -2.16 0.45
C SER A 142 10.95 -2.90 0.39
N VAL A 143 9.88 -2.20 0.02
CA VAL A 143 8.51 -2.75 0.03
C VAL A 143 7.74 -2.22 -1.18
N GLU A 144 6.85 -3.05 -1.70
CA GLU A 144 5.86 -2.66 -2.71
C GLU A 144 4.54 -3.33 -2.37
N VAL A 145 3.43 -2.60 -2.49
CA VAL A 145 2.11 -3.12 -2.13
C VAL A 145 1.09 -2.79 -3.21
N GLU A 146 0.31 -3.78 -3.61
CA GLU A 146 -0.86 -3.59 -4.47
C GLU A 146 -2.14 -3.94 -3.72
N VAL A 147 -3.23 -3.22 -4.01
CA VAL A 147 -4.50 -3.36 -3.31
C VAL A 147 -5.63 -3.50 -4.31
N THR A 148 -6.54 -4.42 -4.04
CA THR A 148 -7.80 -4.57 -4.78
C THR A 148 -8.95 -4.29 -3.84
N VAL A 149 -9.87 -3.43 -4.26
CA VAL A 149 -11.09 -3.11 -3.50
C VAL A 149 -12.34 -3.33 -4.35
N ARG A 150 -13.46 -3.49 -3.70
CA ARG A 150 -14.78 -3.53 -4.34
C ARG A 150 -15.58 -2.27 -3.98
N ILE A 151 -16.23 -1.68 -4.98
CA ILE A 151 -17.06 -0.49 -4.86
C ILE A 151 -18.53 -0.77 -5.16
#